data_2f760b5f1a5b587afc5091f9088514ed
#
_entry.id   2f760b5f1a5b587afc5091f9088514ed
#
_cell.length_a   1.000
_cell.length_b   1.000
_cell.length_c   1.000
_cell.angle_alpha   90.00
_cell.angle_beta   90.00
_cell.angle_gamma   90.00
#
_symmetry.space_group_name_H-M   'P 1'
#
loop_
_entity.id
_entity.type
_entity.pdbx_description
1 polymer ?
#
loop_
_entity_poly.entity_id
_entity_poly.type
_entity_poly.pdbx_seq_one_letter_code
_entity_poly.pdbx_strand_id
1 'polypeptide(L)'
;MEKKTVYTNDQDDKGWFLKAEAEDSATGLGMEIDKELLSEMPFLNITFKIEKDFTNIDQKTKDGHDWAARVMVGHGKKIGAKLVSLAHSSFLDEGFLQQSPWTKGSRDYVISNDKSGEWHTRKVNVRELLEKTHGISFTNFIAIFSDSNNSKQKIIAYYRDIYFSSE
;
A
#
# COMPACT_ATOMS: atom_id res chain seq x y z
N MET A 1 -13.60 -17.35 -12.32
CA MET A 1 -12.31 -16.71 -12.74
C MET A 1 -12.10 -15.52 -11.81
N GLU A 2 -10.97 -15.45 -11.12
CA GLU A 2 -10.65 -14.36 -10.21
C GLU A 2 -10.46 -13.07 -11.03
N LYS A 3 -11.17 -12.01 -10.67
CA LYS A 3 -11.03 -10.72 -11.32
C LYS A 3 -9.70 -10.09 -10.95
N LYS A 4 -9.13 -9.31 -11.84
CA LYS A 4 -7.86 -8.61 -11.62
C LYS A 4 -8.11 -7.11 -11.51
N THR A 5 -7.38 -6.46 -10.61
CA THR A 5 -7.29 -4.99 -10.59
C THR A 5 -6.69 -4.52 -11.91
N VAL A 6 -7.30 -3.55 -12.53
CA VAL A 6 -6.83 -2.96 -13.80
C VAL A 6 -5.95 -1.77 -13.49
N TYR A 7 -4.71 -1.81 -13.98
CA TYR A 7 -3.75 -0.71 -13.88
C TYR A 7 -3.52 -0.12 -15.26
N THR A 8 -3.68 1.21 -15.40
CA THR A 8 -3.47 1.94 -16.64
C THR A 8 -2.61 3.17 -16.40
N ASN A 9 -1.64 3.41 -17.30
CA ASN A 9 -0.86 4.64 -17.29
C ASN A 9 -1.63 5.78 -17.94
N ASP A 10 -1.51 6.98 -17.37
CA ASP A 10 -2.02 8.22 -17.94
C ASP A 10 -1.11 9.37 -17.51
N GLN A 11 -1.35 10.58 -18.01
CA GLN A 11 -0.55 11.76 -17.68
C GLN A 11 -1.41 13.01 -17.55
N ASP A 12 -0.93 13.93 -16.74
CA ASP A 12 -1.45 15.28 -16.59
C ASP A 12 -0.30 16.31 -16.79
N ASP A 13 -0.55 17.56 -16.50
CA ASP A 13 0.45 18.63 -16.57
C ASP A 13 1.65 18.46 -15.62
N LYS A 14 1.53 17.60 -14.61
CA LYS A 14 2.58 17.27 -13.63
C LYS A 14 3.34 15.98 -13.95
N GLY A 15 2.95 15.25 -15.00
CA GLY A 15 3.63 14.05 -15.44
C GLY A 15 2.77 12.78 -15.41
N TRP A 16 3.44 11.63 -15.46
CA TRP A 16 2.80 10.33 -15.50
C TRP A 16 2.23 9.91 -14.15
N PHE A 17 1.11 9.21 -14.20
CA PHE A 17 0.54 8.51 -13.06
C PHE A 17 -0.03 7.15 -13.47
N LEU A 18 -0.25 6.31 -12.47
CA LEU A 18 -0.88 5.01 -12.62
C LEU A 18 -2.29 5.07 -12.00
N LYS A 19 -3.30 4.74 -12.78
CA LYS A 19 -4.67 4.55 -12.31
C LYS A 19 -4.89 3.08 -11.97
N ALA A 20 -5.44 2.80 -10.79
CA ALA A 20 -5.86 1.48 -10.34
C ALA A 20 -7.37 1.44 -10.19
N GLU A 21 -8.03 0.51 -10.87
CA GLU A 21 -9.46 0.23 -10.73
C GLU A 21 -9.64 -1.21 -10.24
N ALA A 22 -10.16 -1.37 -9.04
CA ALA A 22 -10.48 -2.67 -8.47
C ALA A 22 -11.99 -2.82 -8.26
N GLU A 23 -12.53 -3.97 -8.63
CA GLU A 23 -13.91 -4.38 -8.38
C GLU A 23 -13.95 -5.89 -8.21
N ASP A 24 -14.17 -6.35 -6.97
CA ASP A 24 -14.10 -7.77 -6.60
C ASP A 24 -12.77 -8.40 -7.08
N SER A 25 -11.66 -7.70 -6.83
CA SER A 25 -10.34 -8.04 -7.37
C SER A 25 -9.21 -7.75 -6.39
N ALA A 26 -8.10 -8.49 -6.54
CA ALA A 26 -6.91 -8.35 -5.71
C ALA A 26 -5.67 -8.68 -6.55
N THR A 27 -5.09 -7.68 -7.20
CA THR A 27 -3.85 -7.84 -7.97
C THR A 27 -2.93 -6.66 -7.70
N GLY A 28 -1.66 -6.93 -7.41
CA GLY A 28 -0.62 -5.91 -7.24
C GLY A 28 0.35 -5.86 -8.41
N LEU A 29 1.06 -4.77 -8.52
CA LEU A 29 2.24 -4.60 -9.37
C LEU A 29 3.46 -4.44 -8.48
N GLY A 30 4.45 -5.30 -8.63
CA GLY A 30 5.64 -5.29 -7.79
C GLY A 30 6.92 -5.52 -8.57
N MET A 31 8.02 -5.13 -7.93
CA MET A 31 9.37 -5.35 -8.44
C MET A 31 10.34 -5.71 -7.31
N GLU A 32 11.36 -6.45 -7.66
CA GLU A 32 12.50 -6.68 -6.76
C GLU A 32 13.37 -5.42 -6.68
N ILE A 33 13.90 -5.15 -5.50
CA ILE A 33 14.83 -4.05 -5.23
C ILE A 33 16.05 -4.57 -4.47
N ASP A 34 17.13 -3.80 -4.50
CA ASP A 34 18.34 -4.13 -3.76
C ASP A 34 18.06 -4.11 -2.25
N LYS A 35 18.38 -5.19 -1.55
CA LYS A 35 18.19 -5.31 -0.10
C LYS A 35 19.00 -4.31 0.72
N GLU A 36 20.11 -3.79 0.16
CA GLU A 36 20.95 -2.79 0.83
C GLU A 36 20.38 -1.36 0.71
N LEU A 37 19.35 -1.15 -0.13
CA LEU A 37 18.77 0.16 -0.41
C LEU A 37 18.40 0.94 0.86
N LEU A 38 17.78 0.28 1.84
CA LEU A 38 17.34 0.94 3.07
C LEU A 38 18.49 1.36 4.01
N SER A 39 19.71 0.90 3.77
CA SER A 39 20.88 1.36 4.54
C SER A 39 21.22 2.82 4.23
N GLU A 40 20.97 3.25 3.00
CA GLU A 40 21.26 4.61 2.51
C GLU A 40 19.99 5.45 2.35
N MET A 41 18.87 4.83 1.96
CA MET A 41 17.59 5.48 1.64
C MET A 41 16.44 4.88 2.45
N PRO A 42 16.35 5.15 3.77
CA PRO A 42 15.38 4.51 4.66
C PRO A 42 13.94 5.02 4.51
N PHE A 43 13.74 6.15 3.84
CA PHE A 43 12.43 6.75 3.67
C PHE A 43 11.80 6.36 2.33
N LEU A 44 10.53 5.99 2.36
CA LEU A 44 9.70 5.80 1.17
C LEU A 44 8.73 6.97 1.06
N ASN A 45 8.77 7.63 -0.10
CA ASN A 45 7.84 8.71 -0.46
C ASN A 45 6.78 8.12 -1.38
N ILE A 46 5.52 8.41 -1.09
CA ILE A 46 4.37 7.87 -1.82
C ILE A 46 3.40 9.01 -2.10
N THR A 47 3.12 9.28 -3.38
CA THR A 47 2.08 10.23 -3.77
C THR A 47 0.91 9.46 -4.37
N PHE A 48 -0.28 9.71 -3.84
CA PHE A 48 -1.50 9.02 -4.28
C PHE A 48 -2.73 9.91 -4.15
N LYS A 49 -3.80 9.48 -4.78
CA LYS A 49 -5.12 10.11 -4.74
C LYS A 49 -6.19 9.04 -4.76
N ILE A 50 -7.25 9.22 -3.97
CA ILE A 50 -8.41 8.34 -3.96
C ILE A 50 -9.57 9.07 -4.63
N GLU A 51 -10.04 8.56 -5.77
CA GLU A 51 -11.21 9.09 -6.47
C GLU A 51 -12.49 8.42 -5.98
N LYS A 52 -12.43 7.10 -5.80
CA LYS A 52 -13.55 6.33 -5.28
C LYS A 52 -13.08 5.38 -4.19
N ASP A 53 -13.55 5.58 -2.99
CA ASP A 53 -13.22 4.80 -1.80
C ASP A 53 -14.36 3.83 -1.42
N PHE A 54 -14.11 3.00 -0.44
CA PHE A 54 -15.09 2.11 0.17
C PHE A 54 -16.14 2.86 0.99
N THR A 55 -17.28 2.20 1.16
CA THR A 55 -18.32 2.63 2.09
C THR A 55 -18.58 1.52 3.09
N ASN A 56 -18.63 1.87 4.38
CA ASN A 56 -19.06 0.98 5.46
C ASN A 56 -18.36 -0.38 5.51
N ILE A 57 -17.02 -0.39 5.54
CA ILE A 57 -16.20 -1.60 5.77
C ILE A 57 -15.47 -1.52 7.11
N ASP A 58 -15.17 -2.67 7.72
CA ASP A 58 -14.28 -2.76 8.88
C ASP A 58 -12.96 -3.44 8.46
N GLN A 59 -11.94 -2.63 8.16
CA GLN A 59 -10.63 -3.09 7.69
C GLN A 59 -9.85 -3.92 8.73
N LYS A 60 -10.34 -4.03 9.95
CA LYS A 60 -9.75 -4.89 11.00
C LYS A 60 -10.20 -6.35 10.88
N THR A 61 -11.24 -6.61 10.13
CA THR A 61 -11.82 -7.95 9.92
C THR A 61 -11.42 -8.52 8.57
N LYS A 62 -11.52 -9.84 8.40
CA LYS A 62 -11.26 -10.48 7.11
C LYS A 62 -12.20 -10.00 6.02
N ASP A 63 -13.47 -9.83 6.31
CA ASP A 63 -14.49 -9.46 5.32
C ASP A 63 -14.37 -8.01 4.84
N GLY A 64 -13.76 -7.14 5.64
CA GLY A 64 -13.53 -5.74 5.28
C GLY A 64 -12.06 -5.40 5.02
N HIS A 65 -11.15 -6.37 4.98
CA HIS A 65 -9.71 -6.12 4.79
C HIS A 65 -9.35 -5.84 3.33
N ASP A 66 -9.87 -4.75 2.82
CA ASP A 66 -9.61 -4.20 1.50
C ASP A 66 -9.01 -2.79 1.61
N TRP A 67 -8.16 -2.43 0.65
CA TRP A 67 -7.43 -1.17 0.67
C TRP A 67 -7.49 -0.50 -0.70
N ALA A 68 -8.01 0.72 -0.76
CA ALA A 68 -8.10 1.48 -2.00
C ALA A 68 -6.72 1.81 -2.57
N ALA A 69 -5.78 2.17 -1.70
CA ALA A 69 -4.38 2.37 -2.08
C ALA A 69 -3.46 1.89 -0.97
N ARG A 70 -2.45 1.10 -1.34
CA ARG A 70 -1.35 0.70 -0.45
C ARG A 70 -0.07 0.42 -1.22
N VAL A 71 1.06 0.61 -0.55
CA VAL A 71 2.38 0.20 -1.00
C VAL A 71 2.94 -0.80 0.00
N MET A 72 3.36 -1.95 -0.49
CA MET A 72 3.90 -3.04 0.34
C MET A 72 5.41 -3.11 0.18
N VAL A 73 6.10 -3.24 1.30
CA VAL A 73 7.55 -3.47 1.37
C VAL A 73 7.83 -4.61 2.34
N GLY A 74 8.96 -5.29 2.17
CA GLY A 74 9.36 -6.33 3.10
C GLY A 74 10.29 -7.37 2.49
N HIS A 75 10.30 -8.56 3.09
CA HIS A 75 11.19 -9.65 2.72
C HIS A 75 10.46 -10.99 2.73
N GLY A 76 10.86 -11.84 1.79
CA GLY A 76 10.42 -13.23 1.71
C GLY A 76 9.40 -13.49 0.61
N LYS A 77 9.19 -14.78 0.33
CA LYS A 77 8.24 -15.27 -0.66
C LYS A 77 7.21 -16.16 0.05
N LYS A 78 5.90 -15.88 -0.18
CA LYS A 78 4.78 -16.67 0.32
C LYS A 78 4.82 -16.99 1.84
N ILE A 79 5.35 -18.15 2.22
CA ILE A 79 5.41 -18.59 3.63
C ILE A 79 6.62 -17.93 4.31
N GLY A 80 6.40 -17.33 5.48
CA GLY A 80 7.44 -16.67 6.26
C GLY A 80 7.79 -15.26 5.79
N ALA A 81 7.05 -14.70 4.82
CA ALA A 81 7.22 -13.31 4.43
C ALA A 81 6.98 -12.35 5.61
N LYS A 82 7.79 -11.31 5.68
CA LYS A 82 7.69 -10.21 6.65
C LYS A 82 7.40 -8.93 5.89
N LEU A 83 6.16 -8.49 5.94
CA LEU A 83 5.64 -7.41 5.10
C LEU A 83 5.07 -6.27 5.94
N VAL A 84 5.25 -5.06 5.46
CA VAL A 84 4.48 -3.90 5.92
C VAL A 84 3.71 -3.33 4.73
N SER A 85 2.43 -3.11 4.93
CA SER A 85 1.51 -2.49 3.99
C SER A 85 1.25 -1.07 4.45
N LEU A 86 1.74 -0.09 3.69
CA LEU A 86 1.55 1.34 3.92
C LEU A 86 0.26 1.76 3.20
N ALA A 87 -0.81 1.96 3.94
CA ALA A 87 -2.15 2.02 3.36
C ALA A 87 -2.87 3.35 3.63
N HIS A 88 -3.76 3.70 2.71
CA HIS A 88 -4.81 4.70 2.93
C HIS A 88 -6.03 4.04 3.56
N SER A 89 -6.67 4.72 4.52
CA SER A 89 -7.93 4.32 5.12
C SER A 89 -8.82 5.52 5.42
N SER A 90 -10.07 5.48 4.98
CA SER A 90 -11.09 6.46 5.41
C SER A 90 -11.77 6.10 6.73
N PHE A 91 -11.43 4.95 7.33
CA PHE A 91 -12.10 4.39 8.52
C PHE A 91 -11.19 4.32 9.74
N LEU A 92 -9.87 4.29 9.54
CA LEU A 92 -8.87 4.15 10.58
C LEU A 92 -7.99 5.41 10.64
N ASP A 93 -7.54 5.76 11.84
CA ASP A 93 -6.68 6.93 12.04
C ASP A 93 -5.29 6.73 11.45
N GLU A 94 -4.69 7.82 10.97
CA GLU A 94 -3.28 7.84 10.57
C GLU A 94 -2.39 7.41 11.75
N GLY A 95 -1.44 6.52 11.50
CA GLY A 95 -0.61 5.89 12.52
C GLY A 95 -1.15 4.58 13.09
N PHE A 96 -2.38 4.18 12.73
CA PHE A 96 -2.92 2.89 13.15
C PHE A 96 -2.09 1.74 12.58
N LEU A 97 -1.73 0.80 13.44
CA LEU A 97 -0.92 -0.37 13.09
C LEU A 97 -1.62 -1.65 13.59
N GLN A 98 -1.81 -2.60 12.71
CA GLN A 98 -2.37 -3.90 13.04
C GLN A 98 -1.63 -5.05 12.37
N GLN A 99 -1.78 -6.26 12.92
CA GLN A 99 -1.47 -7.48 12.19
C GLN A 99 -2.58 -7.75 11.18
N SER A 100 -2.21 -8.10 9.94
CA SER A 100 -3.19 -8.52 8.94
C SER A 100 -4.03 -9.70 9.44
N PRO A 101 -5.35 -9.68 9.27
CA PRO A 101 -6.22 -10.79 9.66
C PRO A 101 -6.00 -12.06 8.83
N TRP A 102 -5.25 -11.95 7.72
CA TRP A 102 -4.97 -13.06 6.80
C TRP A 102 -3.64 -13.74 7.08
N THR A 103 -2.64 -13.03 7.58
CA THR A 103 -1.30 -13.62 7.80
C THR A 103 -0.55 -12.93 8.93
N LYS A 104 0.13 -13.76 9.73
CA LYS A 104 0.98 -13.27 10.83
C LYS A 104 2.22 -12.50 10.34
N GLY A 105 2.62 -12.72 9.11
CA GLY A 105 3.79 -12.07 8.49
C GLY A 105 3.55 -10.68 7.95
N SER A 106 2.31 -10.19 7.93
CA SER A 106 1.99 -8.86 7.41
C SER A 106 1.49 -7.91 8.50
N ARG A 107 1.88 -6.65 8.38
CA ARG A 107 1.36 -5.53 9.18
C ARG A 107 0.78 -4.49 8.25
N ASP A 108 -0.39 -3.98 8.61
CA ASP A 108 -1.02 -2.85 7.93
C ASP A 108 -0.76 -1.59 8.77
N TYR A 109 -0.18 -0.59 8.15
CA TYR A 109 0.11 0.70 8.76
C TYR A 109 -0.58 1.81 7.97
N VAL A 110 -1.49 2.52 8.62
CA VAL A 110 -2.25 3.60 7.99
C VAL A 110 -1.37 4.85 7.91
N ILE A 111 -1.03 5.24 6.69
CA ILE A 111 -0.20 6.42 6.40
C ILE A 111 -1.01 7.64 6.04
N SER A 112 -2.31 7.48 5.77
CA SER A 112 -3.21 8.58 5.44
C SER A 112 -4.67 8.19 5.69
N ASN A 113 -5.43 9.15 6.23
CA ASN A 113 -6.89 9.10 6.30
C ASN A 113 -7.54 10.30 5.60
N ASP A 114 -6.84 10.88 4.64
CA ASP A 114 -7.29 12.03 3.86
C ASP A 114 -8.49 11.66 2.99
N LYS A 115 -9.59 12.41 3.12
CA LYS A 115 -10.86 12.21 2.39
C LYS A 115 -11.13 13.29 1.35
N SER A 116 -10.13 14.12 1.03
CA SER A 116 -10.30 15.24 0.10
C SER A 116 -10.49 14.81 -1.36
N GLY A 117 -10.02 13.63 -1.71
CA GLY A 117 -9.96 13.17 -3.11
C GLY A 117 -8.87 13.84 -3.93
N GLU A 118 -7.97 14.58 -3.28
CA GLU A 118 -6.87 15.28 -3.91
C GLU A 118 -5.56 14.48 -3.85
N TRP A 119 -4.59 14.86 -4.68
CA TRP A 119 -3.24 14.32 -4.60
C TRP A 119 -2.56 14.73 -3.29
N HIS A 120 -1.99 13.75 -2.59
CA HIS A 120 -1.20 14.02 -1.40
C HIS A 120 -0.01 13.06 -1.31
N THR A 121 1.05 13.53 -0.65
CA THR A 121 2.30 12.78 -0.47
C THR A 121 2.47 12.40 0.99
N ARG A 122 2.92 11.18 1.22
CA ARG A 122 3.34 10.68 2.54
C ARG A 122 4.77 10.18 2.45
N LYS A 123 5.51 10.41 3.53
CA LYS A 123 6.89 9.98 3.70
C LYS A 123 6.99 9.12 4.96
N VAL A 124 7.50 7.92 4.82
CA VAL A 124 7.58 6.95 5.90
C VAL A 124 9.00 6.41 6.03
N ASN A 125 9.56 6.37 7.25
CA ASN A 125 10.77 5.63 7.53
C ASN A 125 10.46 4.13 7.56
N VAL A 126 10.56 3.50 6.40
CA VAL A 126 10.21 2.07 6.25
C VAL A 126 11.23 1.14 6.90
N ARG A 127 12.49 1.57 7.02
CA ARG A 127 13.50 0.82 7.76
C ARG A 127 13.13 0.70 9.23
N GLU A 128 12.85 1.81 9.89
CA GLU A 128 12.45 1.85 11.29
C GLU A 128 11.16 1.07 11.53
N LEU A 129 10.19 1.20 10.62
CA LEU A 129 8.92 0.49 10.71
C LEU A 129 9.10 -1.03 10.59
N LEU A 130 9.95 -1.51 9.67
CA LEU A 130 10.29 -2.93 9.53
C LEU A 130 11.07 -3.46 10.74
N GLU A 131 11.99 -2.68 11.29
CA GLU A 131 12.71 -3.03 12.52
C GLU A 131 11.73 -3.20 13.70
N LYS A 132 10.84 -2.23 13.89
CA LYS A 132 9.83 -2.24 14.95
C LYS A 132 8.84 -3.40 14.84
N THR A 133 8.41 -3.73 13.63
CA THR A 133 7.33 -4.70 13.42
C THR A 133 7.82 -6.14 13.21
N HIS A 134 8.99 -6.30 12.61
CA HIS A 134 9.51 -7.58 12.16
C HIS A 134 10.96 -7.90 12.58
N GLY A 135 11.66 -6.93 13.18
CA GLY A 135 13.07 -7.08 13.53
C GLY A 135 14.00 -7.21 12.34
N ILE A 136 13.63 -6.64 11.18
CA ILE A 136 14.47 -6.58 9.97
C ILE A 136 14.64 -5.13 9.54
N SER A 137 15.81 -4.80 8.98
CA SER A 137 16.18 -3.44 8.55
C SER A 137 16.30 -3.30 7.03
N PHE A 138 15.79 -4.25 6.28
CA PHE A 138 15.89 -4.30 4.82
C PHE A 138 14.58 -4.73 4.18
N THR A 139 14.46 -4.45 2.89
CA THR A 139 13.41 -4.94 2.00
C THR A 139 14.05 -5.45 0.71
N ASN A 140 13.45 -6.44 0.07
CA ASN A 140 13.92 -6.91 -1.24
C ASN A 140 12.86 -6.79 -2.33
N PHE A 141 11.72 -6.19 -2.02
CA PHE A 141 10.72 -5.84 -3.01
C PHE A 141 9.88 -4.63 -2.57
N ILE A 142 9.24 -4.02 -3.56
CA ILE A 142 8.18 -3.03 -3.39
C ILE A 142 7.02 -3.41 -4.31
N ALA A 143 5.79 -3.24 -3.84
CA ALA A 143 4.59 -3.45 -4.66
C ALA A 143 3.52 -2.42 -4.33
N ILE A 144 2.82 -1.95 -5.34
CA ILE A 144 1.56 -1.22 -5.19
C ILE A 144 0.40 -2.22 -5.24
N PHE A 145 -0.65 -1.93 -4.47
CA PHE A 145 -1.76 -2.85 -4.37
C PHE A 145 -3.06 -2.09 -4.10
N SER A 146 -4.05 -2.28 -4.96
CA SER A 146 -5.43 -1.84 -4.75
C SER A 146 -6.33 -3.05 -4.84
N ASP A 147 -7.09 -3.33 -3.79
CA ASP A 147 -7.90 -4.54 -3.70
C ASP A 147 -9.27 -4.28 -3.09
N SER A 148 -10.24 -5.07 -3.52
CA SER A 148 -11.63 -4.99 -3.12
C SER A 148 -12.35 -6.34 -3.13
N ASN A 149 -11.57 -7.43 -3.06
CA ASN A 149 -12.12 -8.79 -3.20
C ASN A 149 -12.89 -9.28 -1.98
N ASN A 150 -12.73 -8.65 -0.83
CA ASN A 150 -13.49 -9.00 0.37
C ASN A 150 -14.85 -8.26 0.39
N SER A 151 -14.84 -6.94 0.23
CA SER A 151 -16.04 -6.10 0.22
C SER A 151 -16.80 -6.12 -1.12
N LYS A 152 -16.12 -6.53 -2.21
CA LYS A 152 -16.62 -6.56 -3.59
C LYS A 152 -17.05 -5.19 -4.15
N GLN A 153 -16.65 -4.12 -3.49
CA GLN A 153 -16.92 -2.76 -3.92
C GLN A 153 -15.98 -2.33 -5.04
N LYS A 154 -16.42 -1.38 -5.85
CA LYS A 154 -15.55 -0.74 -6.85
C LYS A 154 -14.82 0.44 -6.21
N ILE A 155 -13.48 0.46 -6.35
CA ILE A 155 -12.62 1.57 -5.94
C ILE A 155 -11.77 2.07 -7.10
N ILE A 156 -11.36 3.34 -7.02
CA ILE A 156 -10.45 3.97 -7.98
C ILE A 156 -9.42 4.78 -7.21
N ALA A 157 -8.15 4.43 -7.42
CA ALA A 157 -7.01 5.11 -6.83
C ALA A 157 -5.96 5.45 -7.90
N TYR A 158 -5.10 6.40 -7.59
CA TYR A 158 -4.03 6.86 -8.46
C TYR A 158 -2.72 6.92 -7.70
N TYR A 159 -1.62 6.59 -8.37
CA TYR A 159 -0.28 6.60 -7.81
C TYR A 159 0.69 7.36 -8.71
N ARG A 160 1.61 8.14 -8.12
CA ARG A 160 2.78 8.74 -8.78
C ARG A 160 3.91 8.92 -7.79
N ASP A 161 5.10 9.23 -8.27
CA ASP A 161 6.23 9.67 -7.45
C ASP A 161 6.47 8.77 -6.24
N ILE A 162 6.58 7.46 -6.48
CA ILE A 162 6.96 6.49 -5.45
C ILE A 162 8.47 6.28 -5.55
N TYR A 163 9.20 6.74 -4.53
CA TYR A 163 10.66 6.67 -4.52
C TYR A 163 11.23 6.62 -3.11
N PHE A 164 12.44 6.06 -2.98
CA PHE A 164 13.18 6.06 -1.73
C PHE A 164 14.09 7.30 -1.63
N SER A 165 14.33 7.77 -0.40
CA SER A 165 15.21 8.90 -0.12
C SER A 165 15.98 8.72 1.18
N SER A 166 17.11 9.46 1.31
CA SER A 166 17.95 9.47 2.51
C SER A 166 17.39 10.34 3.64
N GLU A 167 16.57 11.31 3.30
CA GLU A 167 15.93 12.28 4.19
C GLU A 167 14.52 12.66 3.74
#